data_7d5e57fc791f41f84252c1aa4c0fd551
#
_entry.id   7d5e57fc791f41f84252c1aa4c0fd551
#
_cell.length_a   1.000
_cell.length_b   1.000
_cell.length_c   1.000
_cell.angle_alpha   90.00
_cell.angle_beta   90.00
_cell.angle_gamma   90.00
#
_symmetry.space_group_name_H-M   'P 1'
#
loop_
_entity.id
_entity.type
_entity.pdbx_description
1 polymer ?
#
loop_
_entity_poly.entity_id
_entity_poly.type
_entity_poly.pdbx_seq_one_letter_code
_entity_poly.pdbx_strand_id
1 'polypeptide(L)'
;YYGEAAKNSKALIPGMCEANHMLYVGADSYTQMLCNDKYLSKKYISDFGIATPEGILIRNDRDITLIQNLALPLIVKPNFGGGSNGISNNNLVYSYEEAQKLIVTLLEYQHLPVLVEEFIPGYEVEFIIFGNKKEIFLSSEIQIEVDGISYFDHQIWGYEAKKAGLHKNKLYPANHTPSEDIPKLHALFQSFDKAEIMRVDCRINDNKLYILELSPDCYLGPTGGVAAAFRQHGSGYSEMFQKLIDNTLQSCIS
;
A
#
# COMPACT_ATOMS: atom_id res chain seq x y z
N TYR A 1 16.42 3.38 4.67
CA TYR A 1 16.47 4.01 3.34
C TYR A 1 16.89 2.96 2.31
N TYR A 2 16.01 2.63 1.38
CA TYR A 2 16.23 1.54 0.42
C TYR A 2 16.90 1.98 -0.89
N GLY A 3 17.45 3.17 -0.98
CA GLY A 3 18.03 3.70 -2.21
C GLY A 3 16.98 3.99 -3.31
N GLU A 4 17.42 4.48 -4.44
CA GLU A 4 16.57 4.65 -5.62
C GLU A 4 16.11 3.28 -6.12
N ALA A 5 14.87 3.23 -6.58
CA ALA A 5 14.03 2.07 -6.88
C ALA A 5 14.68 0.91 -7.66
N ALA A 6 15.58 0.20 -7.02
CA ALA A 6 15.93 -1.12 -7.53
C ALA A 6 14.76 -2.08 -7.22
N LYS A 7 14.33 -2.84 -8.21
CA LYS A 7 13.23 -3.80 -8.12
C LYS A 7 13.27 -4.66 -6.84
N ASN A 8 14.47 -5.04 -6.39
CA ASN A 8 14.69 -5.97 -5.28
C ASN A 8 15.21 -5.30 -3.99
N SER A 9 15.22 -3.96 -3.91
CA SER A 9 15.86 -3.26 -2.80
C SER A 9 15.22 -3.54 -1.44
N LYS A 10 13.90 -3.75 -1.41
CA LYS A 10 13.15 -4.01 -0.17
C LYS A 10 13.47 -5.38 0.46
N ALA A 11 13.90 -6.37 -0.33
CA ALA A 11 14.28 -7.69 0.16
C ALA A 11 15.69 -7.74 0.78
N LEU A 12 16.53 -6.74 0.54
CA LEU A 12 17.96 -6.81 0.89
C LEU A 12 18.15 -6.95 2.40
N ILE A 13 17.59 -6.06 3.19
CA ILE A 13 17.81 -6.08 4.66
C ILE A 13 17.15 -7.30 5.31
N PRO A 14 15.85 -7.63 5.05
CA PRO A 14 15.28 -8.86 5.57
C PRO A 14 16.08 -10.10 5.17
N GLY A 15 16.45 -10.24 3.89
CA GLY A 15 17.22 -11.38 3.41
C GLY A 15 18.60 -11.51 4.07
N MET A 16 19.28 -10.41 4.37
CA MET A 16 20.53 -10.44 5.14
C MET A 16 20.30 -10.90 6.58
N CYS A 17 19.22 -10.45 7.22
CA CYS A 17 18.86 -10.89 8.57
C CYS A 17 18.52 -12.39 8.59
N GLU A 18 17.73 -12.85 7.65
CA GLU A 18 17.35 -14.27 7.49
C GLU A 18 18.58 -15.15 7.28
N ALA A 19 19.48 -14.78 6.37
CA ALA A 19 20.70 -15.53 6.06
C ALA A 19 21.67 -15.62 7.26
N ASN A 20 21.61 -14.66 8.18
CA ASN A 20 22.46 -14.62 9.38
C ASN A 20 21.72 -15.00 10.67
N HIS A 21 20.47 -15.51 10.58
CA HIS A 21 19.64 -15.86 11.74
C HIS A 21 19.47 -14.71 12.73
N MET A 22 19.42 -13.48 12.23
CA MET A 22 19.21 -12.27 13.02
C MET A 22 17.73 -12.00 13.18
N LEU A 23 17.31 -11.67 14.40
CA LEU A 23 15.94 -11.19 14.65
C LEU A 23 15.77 -9.77 14.11
N TYR A 24 14.60 -9.50 13.52
CA TYR A 24 14.23 -8.18 13.03
C TYR A 24 12.73 -7.99 13.08
N VAL A 25 12.28 -6.76 13.26
CA VAL A 25 10.88 -6.36 13.14
C VAL A 25 10.56 -6.08 11.67
N GLY A 26 9.41 -6.53 11.21
CA GLY A 26 8.94 -6.30 9.85
C GLY A 26 8.73 -7.59 9.06
N ALA A 27 8.34 -7.45 7.82
CA ALA A 27 8.04 -8.58 6.94
C ALA A 27 9.32 -9.23 6.38
N ASP A 28 9.23 -10.53 6.07
CA ASP A 28 10.30 -11.26 5.41
C ASP A 28 10.59 -10.76 3.99
N SER A 29 11.68 -11.23 3.43
CA SER A 29 12.15 -10.82 2.10
C SER A 29 11.16 -11.16 1.01
N TYR A 30 10.47 -12.29 1.10
CA TYR A 30 9.45 -12.69 0.14
C TYR A 30 8.22 -11.78 0.21
N THR A 31 7.68 -11.54 1.39
CA THR A 31 6.55 -10.63 1.63
C THR A 31 6.86 -9.22 1.14
N GLN A 32 8.07 -8.72 1.45
CA GLN A 32 8.52 -7.41 0.97
C GLN A 32 8.52 -7.32 -0.56
N MET A 33 9.00 -8.35 -1.23
CA MET A 33 9.06 -8.37 -2.70
C MET A 33 7.68 -8.51 -3.33
N LEU A 34 6.82 -9.38 -2.79
CA LEU A 34 5.46 -9.55 -3.27
C LEU A 34 4.67 -8.25 -3.16
N CYS A 35 4.73 -7.57 -2.02
CA CYS A 35 4.04 -6.29 -1.81
C CYS A 35 4.65 -5.14 -2.62
N ASN A 36 5.95 -5.18 -2.92
CA ASN A 36 6.62 -4.17 -3.73
C ASN A 36 6.24 -4.24 -5.22
N ASP A 37 5.88 -5.42 -5.73
CA ASP A 37 5.34 -5.62 -7.08
C ASP A 37 3.82 -5.42 -7.06
N LYS A 38 3.37 -4.20 -7.39
CA LYS A 38 1.96 -3.82 -7.31
C LYS A 38 1.05 -4.68 -8.18
N TYR A 39 1.51 -5.06 -9.36
CA TYR A 39 0.73 -5.93 -10.25
C TYR A 39 0.60 -7.34 -9.69
N LEU A 40 1.70 -7.92 -9.21
CA LEU A 40 1.72 -9.26 -8.65
C LEU A 40 0.92 -9.32 -7.33
N SER A 41 1.09 -8.33 -6.44
CA SER A 41 0.33 -8.25 -5.19
C SER A 41 -1.18 -8.21 -5.42
N LYS A 42 -1.65 -7.52 -6.46
CA LYS A 42 -3.07 -7.50 -6.82
C LYS A 42 -3.59 -8.86 -7.28
N LYS A 43 -2.79 -9.62 -8.02
CA LYS A 43 -3.15 -11.01 -8.37
C LYS A 43 -3.23 -11.89 -7.12
N TYR A 44 -2.30 -11.71 -6.18
CA TYR A 44 -2.34 -12.42 -4.90
C TYR A 44 -3.57 -12.03 -4.06
N ILE A 45 -3.91 -10.74 -3.97
CA ILE A 45 -5.11 -10.24 -3.28
C ILE A 45 -6.39 -10.86 -3.83
N SER A 46 -6.47 -11.06 -5.15
CA SER A 46 -7.68 -11.61 -5.79
C SER A 46 -8.06 -13.01 -5.30
N ASP A 47 -7.10 -13.81 -4.85
CA ASP A 47 -7.33 -15.15 -4.30
C ASP A 47 -8.13 -15.10 -2.98
N PHE A 48 -8.15 -13.96 -2.29
CA PHE A 48 -8.93 -13.73 -1.08
C PHE A 48 -10.32 -13.14 -1.35
N GLY A 49 -10.71 -13.00 -2.62
CA GLY A 49 -12.00 -12.42 -3.01
C GLY A 49 -12.15 -10.94 -2.64
N ILE A 50 -11.04 -10.19 -2.61
CA ILE A 50 -11.03 -8.75 -2.39
C ILE A 50 -10.79 -8.05 -3.74
N ALA A 51 -11.55 -6.99 -4.01
CA ALA A 51 -11.41 -6.25 -5.25
C ALA A 51 -10.13 -5.39 -5.26
N THR A 52 -9.57 -5.24 -6.44
CA THR A 52 -8.51 -4.27 -6.77
C THR A 52 -8.92 -3.52 -8.03
N PRO A 53 -8.39 -2.32 -8.29
CA PRO A 53 -8.60 -1.67 -9.59
C PRO A 53 -8.16 -2.59 -10.73
N GLU A 54 -8.95 -2.64 -11.80
CA GLU A 54 -8.52 -3.30 -13.03
C GLU A 54 -7.28 -2.62 -13.57
N GLY A 55 -6.29 -3.44 -14.00
CA GLY A 55 -5.01 -2.87 -14.38
C GLY A 55 -4.19 -3.76 -15.30
N ILE A 56 -3.30 -3.11 -16.05
CA ILE A 56 -2.42 -3.71 -17.03
C ILE A 56 -0.98 -3.33 -16.74
N LEU A 57 -0.10 -4.31 -16.77
CA LEU A 57 1.34 -4.11 -16.62
C LEU A 57 1.98 -3.90 -17.98
N ILE A 58 2.51 -2.70 -18.21
CA ILE A 58 3.23 -2.31 -19.41
C ILE A 58 4.72 -2.54 -19.22
N ARG A 59 5.31 -3.43 -20.00
CA ARG A 59 6.75 -3.77 -19.94
C ARG A 59 7.55 -3.14 -21.06
N ASN A 60 6.89 -2.85 -22.16
CA ASN A 60 7.50 -2.26 -23.36
C ASN A 60 6.41 -1.62 -24.25
N ASP A 61 6.83 -0.94 -25.30
CA ASP A 61 5.94 -0.17 -26.19
C ASP A 61 4.82 -0.99 -26.84
N ARG A 62 5.02 -2.29 -27.03
CA ARG A 62 4.00 -3.18 -27.65
C ARG A 62 2.79 -3.38 -26.73
N ASP A 63 2.99 -3.24 -25.42
CA ASP A 63 1.93 -3.41 -24.43
C ASP A 63 1.02 -2.18 -24.34
N ILE A 64 1.46 -1.01 -24.85
CA ILE A 64 0.78 0.27 -24.66
C ILE A 64 -0.66 0.25 -25.21
N THR A 65 -0.90 -0.42 -26.32
CA THR A 65 -2.25 -0.51 -26.92
C THR A 65 -3.26 -1.24 -26.04
N LEU A 66 -2.80 -2.05 -25.09
CA LEU A 66 -3.68 -2.80 -24.19
C LEU A 66 -4.47 -1.91 -23.24
N ILE A 67 -3.99 -0.68 -22.97
CA ILE A 67 -4.69 0.27 -22.06
C ILE A 67 -6.09 0.65 -22.56
N GLN A 68 -6.37 0.49 -23.85
CA GLN A 68 -7.71 0.74 -24.41
C GLN A 68 -8.78 -0.21 -23.87
N ASN A 69 -8.39 -1.29 -23.21
CA ASN A 69 -9.31 -2.22 -22.53
C ASN A 69 -9.73 -1.74 -21.11
N LEU A 70 -9.14 -0.64 -20.61
CA LEU A 70 -9.44 -0.07 -19.30
C LEU A 70 -10.40 1.12 -19.45
N ALA A 71 -11.27 1.33 -18.45
CA ALA A 71 -12.14 2.49 -18.39
C ALA A 71 -11.42 3.74 -17.87
N LEU A 72 -11.64 4.88 -18.54
CA LEU A 72 -11.12 6.19 -18.08
C LEU A 72 -11.92 6.71 -16.88
N PRO A 73 -11.29 7.50 -15.99
CA PRO A 73 -9.89 7.94 -15.97
C PRO A 73 -8.94 6.85 -15.49
N LEU A 74 -7.64 6.97 -15.84
CA LEU A 74 -6.62 6.01 -15.50
C LEU A 74 -5.56 6.61 -14.56
N ILE A 75 -4.95 5.75 -13.74
CA ILE A 75 -3.72 6.06 -13.01
C ILE A 75 -2.55 5.34 -13.67
N VAL A 76 -1.52 6.10 -14.04
CA VAL A 76 -0.27 5.59 -14.61
C VAL A 76 0.83 5.72 -13.57
N LYS A 77 1.41 4.62 -13.12
CA LYS A 77 2.38 4.62 -12.00
C LYS A 77 3.49 3.57 -12.18
N PRO A 78 4.65 3.76 -11.54
CA PRO A 78 5.67 2.70 -11.45
C PRO A 78 5.09 1.46 -10.78
N ASN A 79 5.40 0.26 -11.35
CA ASN A 79 4.97 -0.99 -10.74
C ASN A 79 5.69 -1.28 -9.42
N PHE A 80 6.95 -0.85 -9.29
CA PHE A 80 7.79 -1.05 -8.11
C PHE A 80 8.01 0.25 -7.35
N GLY A 81 8.35 0.12 -6.06
CA GLY A 81 8.63 1.26 -5.19
C GLY A 81 7.45 1.60 -4.27
N GLY A 82 7.69 2.49 -3.33
CA GLY A 82 6.72 2.91 -2.30
C GLY A 82 6.83 4.40 -1.99
N GLY A 83 6.07 4.86 -0.96
CA GLY A 83 6.11 6.24 -0.50
C GLY A 83 5.56 7.26 -1.49
N SER A 84 4.77 6.83 -2.46
CA SER A 84 4.22 7.67 -3.55
C SER A 84 5.29 8.38 -4.39
N ASN A 85 6.55 7.88 -4.41
CA ASN A 85 7.59 8.44 -5.27
C ASN A 85 7.16 8.36 -6.75
N GLY A 86 7.21 9.51 -7.43
CA GLY A 86 6.77 9.64 -8.82
C GLY A 86 5.26 9.57 -9.02
N ILE A 87 4.46 9.71 -7.95
CA ILE A 87 3.00 9.72 -8.00
C ILE A 87 2.47 11.08 -7.52
N SER A 88 1.76 11.76 -8.39
CA SER A 88 1.10 13.04 -8.16
C SER A 88 -0.24 13.05 -8.90
N ASN A 89 -1.01 14.13 -8.80
CA ASN A 89 -2.23 14.27 -9.59
C ASN A 89 -1.97 14.20 -11.11
N ASN A 90 -0.75 14.45 -11.58
CA ASN A 90 -0.38 14.30 -12.99
C ASN A 90 -0.35 12.84 -13.46
N ASN A 91 -0.44 11.88 -12.54
CA ASN A 91 -0.54 10.46 -12.86
C ASN A 91 -2.00 10.01 -13.10
N LEU A 92 -2.97 10.84 -12.76
CA LEU A 92 -4.38 10.67 -13.08
C LEU A 92 -4.64 11.32 -14.45
N VAL A 93 -4.98 10.49 -15.43
CA VAL A 93 -5.12 10.90 -16.83
C VAL A 93 -6.54 10.59 -17.34
N TYR A 94 -7.04 11.44 -18.23
CA TYR A 94 -8.42 11.42 -18.71
C TYR A 94 -8.54 11.04 -20.18
N SER A 95 -7.41 10.76 -20.83
CA SER A 95 -7.37 10.26 -22.20
C SER A 95 -6.29 9.19 -22.38
N TYR A 96 -6.45 8.32 -23.37
CA TYR A 96 -5.44 7.32 -23.70
C TYR A 96 -4.17 7.95 -24.27
N GLU A 97 -4.26 9.10 -24.92
CA GLU A 97 -3.12 9.87 -25.44
C GLU A 97 -2.25 10.40 -24.30
N GLU A 98 -2.86 10.93 -23.25
CA GLU A 98 -2.14 11.34 -22.03
C GLU A 98 -1.48 10.15 -21.34
N ALA A 99 -2.21 9.03 -21.21
CA ALA A 99 -1.69 7.80 -20.64
C ALA A 99 -0.46 7.29 -21.42
N GLN A 100 -0.53 7.22 -22.74
CA GLN A 100 0.57 6.76 -23.60
C GLN A 100 1.82 7.63 -23.44
N LYS A 101 1.69 8.96 -23.43
CA LYS A 101 2.81 9.89 -23.24
C LYS A 101 3.49 9.66 -21.88
N LEU A 102 2.69 9.51 -20.83
CA LEU A 102 3.22 9.31 -19.48
C LEU A 102 3.87 7.93 -19.33
N ILE A 103 3.30 6.87 -19.92
CA ILE A 103 3.88 5.52 -19.94
C ILE A 103 5.27 5.54 -20.57
N VAL A 104 5.41 6.13 -21.77
CA VAL A 104 6.69 6.23 -22.46
C VAL A 104 7.71 6.96 -21.60
N THR A 105 7.34 8.11 -21.02
CA THR A 105 8.21 8.87 -20.11
C THR A 105 8.68 8.03 -18.92
N LEU A 106 7.79 7.26 -18.28
CA LEU A 106 8.16 6.43 -17.12
C LEU A 106 9.02 5.23 -17.51
N LEU A 107 8.75 4.57 -18.64
CA LEU A 107 9.56 3.46 -19.14
C LEU A 107 11.00 3.90 -19.46
N GLU A 108 11.15 5.07 -20.09
CA GLU A 108 12.47 5.63 -20.45
C GLU A 108 13.24 6.08 -19.21
N TYR A 109 12.56 6.73 -18.25
CA TYR A 109 13.23 7.28 -17.06
C TYR A 109 13.63 6.21 -16.04
N GLN A 110 12.78 5.21 -15.81
CA GLN A 110 12.99 4.24 -14.73
C GLN A 110 13.53 2.90 -15.21
N HIS A 111 13.40 2.58 -16.49
CA HIS A 111 13.70 1.26 -17.05
C HIS A 111 12.99 0.10 -16.33
N LEU A 112 11.83 0.38 -15.75
CA LEU A 112 11.00 -0.56 -14.98
C LEU A 112 9.59 -0.60 -15.56
N PRO A 113 8.86 -1.72 -15.40
CA PRO A 113 7.47 -1.81 -15.82
C PRO A 113 6.59 -0.74 -15.19
N VAL A 114 5.62 -0.28 -15.96
CA VAL A 114 4.61 0.70 -15.56
C VAL A 114 3.28 -0.01 -15.38
N LEU A 115 2.62 0.24 -14.25
CA LEU A 115 1.26 -0.22 -13.98
C LEU A 115 0.27 0.86 -14.39
N VAL A 116 -0.69 0.51 -15.22
CA VAL A 116 -1.82 1.38 -15.59
C VAL A 116 -3.09 0.77 -15.01
N GLU A 117 -3.85 1.54 -14.25
CA GLU A 117 -5.06 1.08 -13.56
C GLU A 117 -6.20 2.05 -13.76
N GLU A 118 -7.43 1.55 -13.70
CA GLU A 118 -8.62 2.37 -13.57
C GLU A 118 -8.59 3.15 -12.26
N PHE A 119 -8.95 4.43 -12.31
CA PHE A 119 -9.10 5.23 -11.11
C PHE A 119 -10.39 4.86 -10.38
N ILE A 120 -10.29 4.54 -9.11
CA ILE A 120 -11.45 4.30 -8.25
C ILE A 120 -11.69 5.58 -7.43
N PRO A 121 -12.79 6.30 -7.63
CA PRO A 121 -13.20 7.37 -6.72
C PRO A 121 -13.58 6.77 -5.36
N GLY A 122 -13.57 7.58 -4.28
CA GLY A 122 -13.98 7.06 -2.99
C GLY A 122 -13.24 7.64 -1.80
N TYR A 123 -13.61 7.15 -0.61
CA TYR A 123 -12.88 7.44 0.62
C TYR A 123 -11.51 6.77 0.57
N GLU A 124 -10.45 7.55 0.80
CA GLU A 124 -9.08 7.03 0.94
C GLU A 124 -8.89 6.58 2.39
N VAL A 125 -8.58 5.31 2.59
CA VAL A 125 -8.37 4.75 3.92
C VAL A 125 -7.10 3.92 3.98
N GLU A 126 -6.43 3.95 5.12
CA GLU A 126 -5.39 3.02 5.51
C GLU A 126 -5.99 2.02 6.49
N PHE A 127 -6.09 0.75 6.11
CA PHE A 127 -6.47 -0.32 7.02
C PHE A 127 -5.20 -0.91 7.62
N ILE A 128 -5.03 -0.72 8.94
CA ILE A 128 -3.82 -1.13 9.68
C ILE A 128 -4.08 -2.45 10.37
N ILE A 129 -3.22 -3.43 10.13
CA ILE A 129 -3.26 -4.73 10.82
C ILE A 129 -1.93 -4.91 11.55
N PHE A 130 -1.99 -5.19 12.84
CA PHE A 130 -0.84 -5.55 13.68
C PHE A 130 -1.08 -6.90 14.32
N GLY A 131 -0.10 -7.78 14.23
CA GLY A 131 -0.20 -9.15 14.73
C GLY A 131 0.90 -10.03 14.15
N ASN A 132 0.56 -11.29 13.94
CA ASN A 132 1.41 -12.26 13.26
C ASN A 132 0.51 -13.29 12.54
N LYS A 133 1.12 -14.31 11.91
CA LYS A 133 0.40 -15.37 11.20
C LYS A 133 -0.65 -16.09 12.04
N LYS A 134 -0.48 -16.15 13.38
CA LYS A 134 -1.35 -16.89 14.30
C LYS A 134 -2.45 -16.02 14.89
N GLU A 135 -2.13 -14.72 15.17
CA GLU A 135 -3.02 -13.84 15.92
C GLU A 135 -2.93 -12.40 15.43
N ILE A 136 -4.07 -11.76 15.35
CA ILE A 136 -4.20 -10.32 15.07
C ILE A 136 -4.53 -9.62 16.38
N PHE A 137 -3.65 -8.72 16.82
CA PHE A 137 -3.79 -7.96 18.06
C PHE A 137 -4.51 -6.63 17.89
N LEU A 138 -4.43 -6.07 16.66
CA LEU A 138 -5.09 -4.83 16.30
C LEU A 138 -5.45 -4.85 14.82
N SER A 139 -6.68 -4.42 14.51
CA SER A 139 -7.05 -3.99 13.17
C SER A 139 -7.86 -2.69 13.27
N SER A 140 -7.55 -1.72 12.43
CA SER A 140 -8.12 -0.38 12.54
C SER A 140 -8.11 0.32 11.19
N GLU A 141 -9.19 1.01 10.90
CA GLU A 141 -9.31 1.86 9.73
C GLU A 141 -9.00 3.31 10.08
N ILE A 142 -8.12 3.92 9.31
CA ILE A 142 -7.74 5.32 9.41
C ILE A 142 -8.07 6.01 8.09
N GLN A 143 -9.01 6.94 8.15
CA GLN A 143 -9.38 7.76 7.00
C GLN A 143 -8.39 8.90 6.80
N ILE A 144 -8.16 9.23 5.54
CA ILE A 144 -7.33 10.35 5.11
C ILE A 144 -8.23 11.47 4.61
N GLU A 145 -7.97 12.68 5.10
CA GLU A 145 -8.56 13.93 4.63
C GLU A 145 -7.44 14.86 4.15
N VAL A 146 -7.56 15.41 2.97
CA VAL A 146 -6.62 16.37 2.39
C VAL A 146 -7.35 17.67 2.09
N ASP A 147 -6.92 18.78 2.69
CA ASP A 147 -7.54 20.10 2.53
C ASP A 147 -9.07 20.09 2.75
N GLY A 148 -9.56 19.28 3.71
CA GLY A 148 -10.98 19.15 4.02
C GLY A 148 -11.76 18.18 3.13
N ILE A 149 -11.09 17.51 2.17
CA ILE A 149 -11.70 16.53 1.26
C ILE A 149 -11.29 15.14 1.71
N SER A 150 -12.27 14.27 1.95
CA SER A 150 -12.06 12.87 2.33
C SER A 150 -12.59 11.87 1.30
N TYR A 151 -13.49 12.29 0.42
CA TYR A 151 -13.93 11.52 -0.73
C TYR A 151 -13.25 12.05 -1.99
N PHE A 152 -12.41 11.25 -2.62
CA PHE A 152 -11.54 11.65 -3.72
C PHE A 152 -12.16 11.27 -5.06
N ASP A 153 -12.80 12.23 -5.71
CA ASP A 153 -13.42 12.06 -7.04
C ASP A 153 -12.41 12.20 -8.19
N HIS A 154 -11.45 13.13 -8.02
CA HIS A 154 -10.54 13.55 -9.10
C HIS A 154 -9.13 13.83 -8.60
N GLN A 155 -8.77 13.24 -7.48
CA GLN A 155 -7.45 13.44 -6.87
C GLN A 155 -6.90 12.16 -6.28
N ILE A 156 -5.58 12.15 -6.10
CA ILE A 156 -4.85 11.08 -5.41
C ILE A 156 -4.08 11.65 -4.24
N TRP A 157 -3.92 10.86 -3.19
CA TRP A 157 -3.04 11.20 -2.07
C TRP A 157 -1.58 10.92 -2.44
N GLY A 158 -1.03 11.79 -3.30
CA GLY A 158 0.31 11.66 -3.84
C GLY A 158 1.40 12.22 -2.94
N TYR A 159 2.62 12.21 -3.48
CA TYR A 159 3.83 12.60 -2.77
C TYR A 159 3.80 14.01 -2.18
N GLU A 160 3.35 15.01 -2.96
CA GLU A 160 3.29 16.40 -2.51
C GLU A 160 2.27 16.59 -1.38
N ALA A 161 1.12 15.94 -1.46
CA ALA A 161 0.13 15.96 -0.39
C ALA A 161 0.69 15.34 0.90
N LYS A 162 1.39 14.20 0.81
CA LYS A 162 2.05 13.56 1.96
C LYS A 162 3.13 14.46 2.58
N LYS A 163 3.92 15.17 1.77
CA LYS A 163 4.94 16.14 2.26
C LYS A 163 4.35 17.37 2.93
N ALA A 164 3.16 17.81 2.55
CA ALA A 164 2.50 18.96 3.15
C ALA A 164 2.19 18.74 4.66
N GLY A 165 2.31 17.50 5.15
CA GLY A 165 2.21 17.17 6.57
C GLY A 165 0.82 17.44 7.16
N LEU A 166 0.76 17.52 8.49
CA LEU A 166 -0.49 17.68 9.24
C LEU A 166 -1.19 19.02 9.02
N HIS A 167 -0.57 20.00 8.36
CA HIS A 167 -1.22 21.27 8.03
C HIS A 167 -2.33 21.09 6.99
N LYS A 168 -2.20 20.09 6.12
CA LYS A 168 -3.15 19.79 5.05
C LYS A 168 -3.81 18.43 5.17
N ASN A 169 -3.16 17.48 5.84
CA ASN A 169 -3.63 16.11 5.97
C ASN A 169 -4.16 15.88 7.38
N LYS A 170 -5.33 15.29 7.49
CA LYS A 170 -5.85 14.75 8.75
C LYS A 170 -6.02 13.25 8.61
N LEU A 171 -5.66 12.55 9.67
CA LEU A 171 -5.81 11.11 9.80
C LEU A 171 -6.65 10.84 11.05
N TYR A 172 -7.79 10.20 10.88
CA TYR A 172 -8.71 9.91 11.98
C TYR A 172 -9.39 8.55 11.79
N PRO A 173 -9.84 7.95 12.90
CA PRO A 173 -10.57 6.69 12.88
C PRO A 173 -11.82 6.79 12.01
N ALA A 174 -12.09 5.74 11.24
CA ALA A 174 -13.27 5.63 10.42
C ALA A 174 -13.80 4.18 10.40
N ASN A 175 -14.89 3.96 9.69
CA ASN A 175 -15.54 2.66 9.60
C ASN A 175 -16.29 2.58 8.26
N HIS A 176 -15.58 2.72 7.15
CA HIS A 176 -16.13 2.61 5.79
C HIS A 176 -15.95 1.21 5.23
N THR A 177 -14.96 0.43 5.74
CA THR A 177 -14.69 -0.93 5.27
C THR A 177 -15.92 -1.82 5.51
N PRO A 178 -16.46 -2.46 4.47
CA PRO A 178 -17.55 -3.42 4.63
C PRO A 178 -17.17 -4.53 5.62
N SER A 179 -18.09 -4.87 6.52
CA SER A 179 -17.82 -5.85 7.59
C SER A 179 -17.44 -7.23 7.07
N GLU A 180 -17.95 -7.62 5.90
CA GLU A 180 -17.63 -8.86 5.21
C GLU A 180 -16.21 -8.92 4.63
N ASP A 181 -15.56 -7.76 4.44
CA ASP A 181 -14.19 -7.70 3.93
C ASP A 181 -13.14 -7.75 5.04
N ILE A 182 -13.50 -7.42 6.29
CA ILE A 182 -12.57 -7.47 7.42
C ILE A 182 -11.97 -8.87 7.62
N PRO A 183 -12.75 -9.98 7.64
CA PRO A 183 -12.17 -11.32 7.74
C PRO A 183 -11.26 -11.68 6.56
N LYS A 184 -11.55 -11.18 5.36
CA LYS A 184 -10.71 -11.40 4.17
C LYS A 184 -9.37 -10.66 4.29
N LEU A 185 -9.38 -9.41 4.79
CA LEU A 185 -8.16 -8.64 5.09
C LEU A 185 -7.30 -9.34 6.16
N HIS A 186 -7.93 -9.90 7.19
CA HIS A 186 -7.24 -10.70 8.20
C HIS A 186 -6.63 -11.96 7.61
N ALA A 187 -7.38 -12.70 6.79
CA ALA A 187 -6.89 -13.92 6.11
C ALA A 187 -5.72 -13.58 5.16
N LEU A 188 -5.81 -12.48 4.41
CA LEU A 188 -4.72 -11.98 3.57
C LEU A 188 -3.47 -11.68 4.40
N PHE A 189 -3.59 -10.96 5.52
CA PHE A 189 -2.46 -10.68 6.42
C PHE A 189 -1.84 -11.97 6.98
N GLN A 190 -2.64 -12.91 7.44
CA GLN A 190 -2.19 -14.17 8.03
C GLN A 190 -1.64 -15.15 7.00
N SER A 191 -1.82 -14.92 5.72
CA SER A 191 -1.22 -15.73 4.64
C SER A 191 0.27 -15.48 4.44
N PHE A 192 0.80 -14.35 4.92
CA PHE A 192 2.23 -14.07 4.92
C PHE A 192 2.95 -14.84 6.02
N ASP A 193 4.12 -15.41 5.70
CA ASP A 193 4.87 -16.20 6.68
C ASP A 193 5.42 -15.35 7.82
N LYS A 194 5.89 -14.15 7.50
CA LYS A 194 6.33 -13.17 8.48
C LYS A 194 5.91 -11.75 8.07
N ALA A 195 5.04 -11.18 8.89
CA ALA A 195 4.71 -9.76 8.92
C ALA A 195 4.19 -9.42 10.32
N GLU A 196 4.76 -8.43 11.01
CA GLU A 196 4.22 -7.94 12.28
C GLU A 196 3.22 -6.83 12.08
N ILE A 197 3.34 -6.10 10.99
CA ILE A 197 2.44 -4.99 10.66
C ILE A 197 2.22 -4.92 9.15
N MET A 198 1.00 -4.56 8.77
CA MET A 198 0.64 -4.29 7.38
C MET A 198 -0.26 -3.07 7.33
N ARG A 199 0.07 -2.10 6.49
CA ARG A 199 -0.85 -1.07 6.06
C ARG A 199 -1.43 -1.46 4.71
N VAL A 200 -2.73 -1.55 4.63
CA VAL A 200 -3.47 -1.80 3.40
C VAL A 200 -4.06 -0.49 2.94
N ASP A 201 -3.56 0.07 1.85
CA ASP A 201 -4.05 1.31 1.28
C ASP A 201 -5.26 0.99 0.41
N CYS A 202 -6.41 1.58 0.72
CA CYS A 202 -7.70 1.22 0.13
C CYS A 202 -8.47 2.43 -0.37
N ARG A 203 -9.38 2.17 -1.31
CA ARG A 203 -10.51 3.04 -1.65
C ARG A 203 -11.82 2.34 -1.32
N ILE A 204 -12.73 3.10 -0.72
CA ILE A 204 -14.09 2.64 -0.47
C ILE A 204 -15.04 3.45 -1.34
N ASN A 205 -15.69 2.78 -2.28
CA ASN A 205 -16.66 3.35 -3.19
C ASN A 205 -17.94 2.49 -3.19
N ASP A 206 -19.10 3.12 -3.00
CA ASP A 206 -20.41 2.45 -3.01
C ASP A 206 -20.43 1.17 -2.15
N ASN A 207 -19.91 1.27 -0.92
CA ASN A 207 -19.80 0.15 0.03
C ASN A 207 -18.98 -1.04 -0.49
N LYS A 208 -18.01 -0.78 -1.37
CA LYS A 208 -17.08 -1.78 -1.89
C LYS A 208 -15.64 -1.38 -1.62
N LEU A 209 -14.88 -2.29 -1.05
CA LEU A 209 -13.46 -2.13 -0.79
C LEU A 209 -12.63 -2.46 -2.04
N TYR A 210 -11.68 -1.57 -2.37
CA TYR A 210 -10.65 -1.80 -3.38
C TYR A 210 -9.28 -1.61 -2.77
N ILE A 211 -8.44 -2.65 -2.76
CA ILE A 211 -7.05 -2.52 -2.31
C ILE A 211 -6.21 -1.88 -3.42
N LEU A 212 -5.53 -0.79 -3.08
CA LEU A 212 -4.61 -0.07 -3.95
C LEU A 212 -3.17 -0.57 -3.82
N GLU A 213 -2.72 -0.82 -2.58
CA GLU A 213 -1.35 -1.24 -2.26
C GLU A 213 -1.29 -1.94 -0.90
N LEU A 214 -0.35 -2.89 -0.76
CA LEU A 214 0.06 -3.50 0.51
C LEU A 214 1.42 -2.93 0.93
N SER A 215 1.52 -2.41 2.13
CA SER A 215 2.73 -1.78 2.66
C SER A 215 3.17 -2.42 3.98
N PRO A 216 3.99 -3.50 3.95
CA PRO A 216 4.55 -4.12 5.15
C PRO A 216 5.68 -3.30 5.76
N ASP A 217 6.26 -2.37 5.00
CA ASP A 217 7.29 -1.41 5.41
C ASP A 217 6.71 0.01 5.59
N CYS A 218 5.51 0.09 6.18
CA CYS A 218 4.79 1.34 6.34
C CYS A 218 5.50 2.34 7.27
N TYR A 219 5.14 3.62 7.12
CA TYR A 219 5.68 4.69 7.95
C TYR A 219 5.25 4.55 9.42
N LEU A 220 6.23 4.42 10.32
CA LEU A 220 6.01 4.27 11.77
C LEU A 220 6.13 5.60 12.55
N GLY A 221 6.28 6.73 11.89
CA GLY A 221 6.38 8.02 12.56
C GLY A 221 5.11 8.44 13.28
N PRO A 222 5.20 9.39 14.25
CA PRO A 222 4.10 9.73 15.17
C PRO A 222 2.89 10.35 14.50
N THR A 223 3.04 10.80 13.26
CA THR A 223 1.99 11.46 12.46
C THR A 223 1.34 10.54 11.42
N GLY A 224 1.78 9.27 11.33
CA GLY A 224 1.26 8.30 10.36
C GLY A 224 0.03 7.55 10.83
N GLY A 225 -0.61 6.84 9.89
CA GLY A 225 -1.80 6.03 10.14
C GLY A 225 -1.57 4.92 11.16
N VAL A 226 -0.38 4.29 11.14
CA VAL A 226 -0.03 3.26 12.15
C VAL A 226 -0.08 3.82 13.56
N ALA A 227 0.58 4.96 13.82
CA ALA A 227 0.54 5.58 15.13
C ALA A 227 -0.87 6.07 15.51
N ALA A 228 -1.68 6.49 14.53
CA ALA A 228 -3.08 6.84 14.73
C ALA A 228 -3.91 5.61 15.16
N ALA A 229 -3.72 4.47 14.50
CA ALA A 229 -4.38 3.22 14.83
C ALA A 229 -4.06 2.76 16.27
N PHE A 230 -2.79 2.78 16.67
CA PHE A 230 -2.40 2.42 18.03
C PHE A 230 -2.99 3.37 19.09
N ARG A 231 -3.02 4.68 18.81
CA ARG A 231 -3.69 5.65 19.72
C ARG A 231 -5.19 5.39 19.86
N GLN A 232 -5.88 5.01 18.77
CA GLN A 232 -7.30 4.62 18.83
C GLN A 232 -7.55 3.44 19.78
N HIS A 233 -6.58 2.51 19.85
CA HIS A 233 -6.62 1.37 20.76
C HIS A 233 -5.95 1.63 22.13
N GLY A 234 -5.78 2.89 22.52
CA GLY A 234 -5.28 3.29 23.82
C GLY A 234 -3.78 3.15 24.04
N SER A 235 -3.02 2.87 22.97
CA SER A 235 -1.55 2.71 23.08
C SER A 235 -0.81 3.99 22.69
N GLY A 236 0.14 4.39 23.51
CA GLY A 236 1.05 5.49 23.23
C GLY A 236 2.07 5.16 22.14
N TYR A 237 2.74 6.20 21.61
CA TYR A 237 3.71 6.03 20.54
C TYR A 237 4.90 5.13 20.92
N SER A 238 5.44 5.28 22.13
CA SER A 238 6.51 4.40 22.62
C SER A 238 6.03 2.96 22.84
N GLU A 239 4.80 2.79 23.33
CA GLU A 239 4.18 1.49 23.55
C GLU A 239 3.96 0.73 22.23
N MET A 240 3.67 1.43 21.14
CA MET A 240 3.59 0.85 19.80
C MET A 240 4.89 0.10 19.45
N PHE A 241 6.05 0.73 19.64
CA PHE A 241 7.35 0.07 19.37
C PHE A 241 7.60 -1.11 20.30
N GLN A 242 7.25 -0.99 21.58
CA GLN A 242 7.40 -2.10 22.52
C GLN A 242 6.56 -3.30 22.06
N LYS A 243 5.31 -3.08 21.66
CA LYS A 243 4.43 -4.16 21.16
C LYS A 243 4.97 -4.80 19.87
N LEU A 244 5.54 -4.01 18.95
CA LEU A 244 6.17 -4.55 17.73
C LEU A 244 7.36 -5.46 18.07
N ILE A 245 8.23 -5.03 18.99
CA ILE A 245 9.39 -5.82 19.44
C ILE A 245 8.92 -7.09 20.15
N ASP A 246 7.99 -6.97 21.10
CA ASP A 246 7.49 -8.11 21.87
C ASP A 246 6.83 -9.16 20.97
N ASN A 247 6.07 -8.75 19.95
CA ASN A 247 5.47 -9.67 18.98
C ASN A 247 6.55 -10.43 18.19
N THR A 248 7.61 -9.74 17.76
CA THR A 248 8.75 -10.38 17.07
C THR A 248 9.43 -11.41 17.96
N LEU A 249 9.70 -11.07 19.23
CA LEU A 249 10.34 -11.98 20.17
C LEU A 249 9.47 -13.22 20.47
N GLN A 250 8.17 -13.05 20.63
CA GLN A 250 7.24 -14.17 20.87
C GLN A 250 7.15 -15.10 19.67
N SER A 251 7.19 -14.57 18.45
CA SER A 251 7.13 -15.37 17.21
C SER A 251 8.35 -16.29 17.02
N CYS A 252 9.46 -16.01 17.69
CA CYS A 252 10.69 -16.83 17.63
C CYS A 252 10.73 -17.95 18.65
N ILE A 253 9.90 -17.90 19.68
CA ILE A 253 9.87 -18.90 20.77
C ILE A 253 8.83 -20.00 20.50
N SER A 254 7.95 -19.79 19.57
CA SER A 254 6.80 -20.65 19.21
C SER A 254 6.98 -21.37 17.89
#